data_f2374cf923753af8ccb5e524875044d1
#
_entry.id   f2374cf923753af8ccb5e524875044d1
#
_cell.length_a   1.000
_cell.length_b   1.000
_cell.length_c   1.000
_cell.angle_alpha   90.00
_cell.angle_beta   90.00
_cell.angle_gamma   90.00
#
_symmetry.space_group_name_H-M   'P 1'
#
loop_
_entity.id
_entity.type
_entity.pdbx_description
1 polymer ?
#
loop_
_entity_poly.entity_id
_entity_poly.type
_entity_poly.pdbx_seq_one_letter_code
_entity_poly.pdbx_strand_id
1 'polypeptide(L)'
;MTSIELVDATVGKERARELINAWAEKKKRDPVEITKEGLVYYPYYYGETTTSIKRVPPLPPRKIYHHWLLDAITGRPFMLSDTPESKTSPIEDPAKVLDPVIDLQGAAENIKEHLPRFIMRHYKYFFTPTIETNDFTLFYIKVWLFNFTDKNNTEMYLGINSWSGNIMEVED
;
A
#
# COMPACT_ATOMS: atom_id res chain seq x y z
N MET A 1 -2.60 -26.27 -0.81
CA MET A 1 -2.79 -25.11 0.07
C MET A 1 -2.13 -23.89 -0.55
N THR A 2 -2.86 -22.81 -0.68
CA THR A 2 -2.32 -21.56 -1.24
C THR A 2 -1.44 -20.87 -0.20
N SER A 3 -0.26 -20.45 -0.60
CA SER A 3 0.65 -19.67 0.24
C SER A 3 0.92 -18.33 -0.41
N ILE A 4 0.99 -17.29 0.39
CA ILE A 4 1.28 -15.93 -0.06
C ILE A 4 2.41 -15.33 0.75
N GLU A 5 3.11 -14.36 0.17
CA GLU A 5 4.07 -13.53 0.92
C GLU A 5 3.30 -12.43 1.64
N LEU A 6 3.18 -12.55 2.94
CA LEU A 6 2.35 -11.70 3.78
C LEU A 6 3.19 -10.74 4.61
N VAL A 7 2.89 -9.44 4.47
CA VAL A 7 3.52 -8.39 5.29
C VAL A 7 3.05 -8.54 6.74
N ASP A 8 3.98 -8.40 7.68
CA ASP A 8 3.69 -8.51 9.10
C ASP A 8 2.70 -7.44 9.54
N ALA A 9 1.61 -7.86 10.19
CA ALA A 9 0.58 -6.95 10.65
C ALA A 9 1.04 -6.24 11.93
N THR A 10 0.88 -4.92 11.94
CA THR A 10 1.12 -4.08 13.14
C THR A 10 -0.18 -3.72 13.85
N VAL A 11 -1.31 -3.83 13.14
CA VAL A 11 -2.64 -3.51 13.65
C VAL A 11 -3.46 -4.79 13.71
N GLY A 12 -3.75 -5.26 14.92
CA GLY A 12 -4.65 -6.38 15.15
C GLY A 12 -6.12 -5.98 15.03
N LYS A 13 -7.02 -6.96 15.08
CA LYS A 13 -8.46 -6.75 14.93
C LYS A 13 -9.04 -5.80 15.98
N GLU A 14 -8.64 -5.93 17.24
CA GLU A 14 -9.13 -5.04 18.31
C GLU A 14 -8.67 -3.60 18.13
N ARG A 15 -7.42 -3.42 17.77
CA ARG A 15 -6.90 -2.07 17.47
C ARG A 15 -7.60 -1.47 16.26
N ALA A 16 -7.94 -2.28 15.26
CA ALA A 16 -8.69 -1.85 14.09
C ALA A 16 -10.08 -1.32 14.49
N ARG A 17 -10.77 -1.98 15.41
CA ARG A 17 -12.06 -1.50 15.95
C ARG A 17 -11.92 -0.16 16.66
N GLU A 18 -10.87 0.01 17.47
CA GLU A 18 -10.58 1.28 18.13
C GLU A 18 -10.36 2.41 17.12
N LEU A 19 -9.64 2.12 16.04
CA LEU A 19 -9.38 3.08 14.97
C LEU A 19 -10.67 3.49 14.26
N ILE A 20 -11.61 2.56 14.06
CA ILE A 20 -12.92 2.87 13.47
C ILE A 20 -13.72 3.79 14.39
N ASN A 21 -13.74 3.51 15.68
CA ASN A 21 -14.46 4.35 16.64
C ASN A 21 -13.87 5.76 16.69
N ALA A 22 -12.56 5.88 16.69
CA ALA A 22 -11.87 7.17 16.63
C ALA A 22 -12.17 7.92 15.31
N TRP A 23 -12.22 7.22 14.21
CA TRP A 23 -12.58 7.78 12.90
C TRP A 23 -14.02 8.31 12.90
N ALA A 24 -14.98 7.54 13.43
CA ALA A 24 -16.38 7.94 13.52
C ALA A 24 -16.54 9.20 14.39
N GLU A 25 -15.85 9.25 15.52
CA GLU A 25 -15.84 10.41 16.42
C GLU A 25 -15.25 11.65 15.72
N LYS A 26 -14.13 11.49 15.02
CA LYS A 26 -13.49 12.57 14.26
C LYS A 26 -14.38 13.12 13.15
N LYS A 27 -15.18 12.26 12.51
CA LYS A 27 -16.15 12.63 11.48
C LYS A 27 -17.46 13.15 12.07
N LYS A 28 -17.56 13.31 13.38
CA LYS A 28 -18.78 13.70 14.10
C LYS A 28 -19.97 12.80 13.79
N ARG A 29 -19.69 11.52 13.61
CA ARG A 29 -20.71 10.49 13.45
C ARG A 29 -20.98 9.87 14.82
N ASP A 30 -22.18 9.29 14.97
CA ASP A 30 -22.48 8.56 16.20
C ASP A 30 -21.66 7.28 16.33
N PRO A 31 -21.63 6.71 17.55
CA PRO A 31 -21.01 5.41 17.75
C PRO A 31 -21.45 4.39 16.71
N VAL A 32 -20.46 3.74 16.11
CA VAL A 32 -20.66 2.79 15.02
C VAL A 32 -21.01 1.44 15.62
N GLU A 33 -22.13 0.86 15.21
CA GLU A 33 -22.47 -0.51 15.53
C GLU A 33 -21.97 -1.42 14.41
N ILE A 34 -20.94 -2.21 14.70
CA ILE A 34 -20.35 -3.14 13.75
C ILE A 34 -21.27 -4.35 13.61
N THR A 35 -21.82 -4.55 12.41
CA THR A 35 -22.73 -5.64 12.12
C THR A 35 -22.03 -6.89 11.60
N LYS A 36 -20.96 -6.71 10.84
CA LYS A 36 -20.14 -7.80 10.31
C LYS A 36 -18.66 -7.43 10.32
N GLU A 37 -17.84 -8.45 10.49
CA GLU A 37 -16.40 -8.33 10.42
C GLU A 37 -15.85 -9.34 9.41
N GLY A 38 -14.80 -8.95 8.72
CA GLY A 38 -14.17 -9.81 7.74
C GLY A 38 -12.70 -9.48 7.57
N LEU A 39 -12.07 -10.19 6.66
CA LEU A 39 -10.66 -10.07 6.36
C LEU A 39 -10.45 -10.37 4.89
N VAL A 40 -9.65 -9.55 4.21
CA VAL A 40 -9.12 -9.86 2.89
C VAL A 40 -7.62 -9.67 2.87
N TYR A 41 -6.96 -10.34 1.93
CA TYR A 41 -5.55 -10.18 1.65
C TYR A 41 -5.43 -9.33 0.39
N TYR A 42 -4.94 -8.11 0.56
CA TYR A 42 -4.87 -7.11 -0.50
C TYR A 42 -3.49 -7.09 -1.16
N PRO A 43 -3.40 -7.15 -2.51
CA PRO A 43 -2.13 -7.27 -3.20
C PRO A 43 -1.42 -5.93 -3.38
N TYR A 44 -0.11 -5.94 -3.12
CA TYR A 44 0.80 -4.83 -3.38
C TYR A 44 2.06 -5.35 -4.05
N TYR A 45 2.65 -4.55 -4.91
CA TYR A 45 3.99 -4.80 -5.41
C TYR A 45 5.00 -3.99 -4.62
N TYR A 46 6.00 -4.68 -4.09
CA TYR A 46 7.15 -4.04 -3.48
C TYR A 46 8.31 -4.04 -4.46
N GLY A 47 9.00 -2.91 -4.59
CA GLY A 47 10.19 -2.83 -5.42
C GLY A 47 11.08 -1.67 -5.03
N GLU A 48 12.26 -1.68 -5.58
CA GLU A 48 13.28 -0.65 -5.37
C GLU A 48 13.61 0.02 -6.69
N THR A 49 13.91 1.31 -6.61
CA THR A 49 14.42 2.07 -7.75
C THR A 49 15.75 2.71 -7.39
N THR A 50 16.63 2.77 -8.39
CA THR A 50 17.89 3.49 -8.30
C THR A 50 17.85 4.62 -9.31
N THR A 51 17.99 5.86 -8.83
CA THR A 51 18.06 7.04 -9.67
C THR A 51 19.49 7.54 -9.71
N SER A 52 20.06 7.65 -10.91
CA SER A 52 21.39 8.20 -11.12
C SER A 52 21.26 9.60 -11.67
N ILE A 53 21.79 10.58 -10.94
CA ILE A 53 21.82 11.99 -11.34
C ILE A 53 23.26 12.34 -11.71
N LYS A 54 23.50 12.57 -12.99
CA LYS A 54 24.81 12.99 -13.48
C LYS A 54 25.11 14.40 -12.98
N ARG A 55 26.31 14.58 -12.42
CA ARG A 55 26.77 15.87 -11.93
C ARG A 55 27.86 16.43 -12.84
N VAL A 56 28.13 17.75 -12.71
CA VAL A 56 29.18 18.40 -13.45
C VAL A 56 30.56 17.80 -13.08
N PRO A 57 31.37 17.38 -14.08
CA PRO A 57 32.71 16.85 -13.78
C PRO A 57 33.55 17.83 -12.93
N PRO A 58 34.41 17.34 -12.00
CA PRO A 58 34.80 15.94 -11.82
C PRO A 58 33.92 15.13 -10.82
N LEU A 59 32.79 15.66 -10.43
CA LEU A 59 31.92 14.98 -9.45
C LEU A 59 31.33 13.67 -10.03
N PRO A 60 31.36 12.56 -9.26
CA PRO A 60 30.71 11.31 -9.69
C PRO A 60 29.21 11.47 -9.70
N PRO A 61 28.48 10.63 -10.46
CA PRO A 61 27.01 10.63 -10.42
C PRO A 61 26.48 10.40 -9.02
N ARG A 62 25.41 11.10 -8.67
CA ARG A 62 24.69 10.88 -7.41
C ARG A 62 23.69 9.75 -7.61
N LYS A 63 23.74 8.75 -6.75
CA LYS A 63 22.77 7.65 -6.76
C LYS A 63 21.82 7.79 -5.59
N ILE A 64 20.53 7.65 -5.87
CA ILE A 64 19.45 7.74 -4.88
C ILE A 64 18.63 6.49 -4.97
N TYR A 65 18.39 5.87 -3.82
CA TYR A 65 17.63 4.63 -3.69
C TYR A 65 16.29 4.93 -3.06
N HIS A 66 15.22 4.39 -3.65
CA HIS A 66 13.88 4.49 -3.11
C HIS A 66 13.24 3.12 -3.01
N HIS A 67 12.43 2.94 -1.98
CA HIS A 67 11.59 1.76 -1.78
C HIS A 67 10.15 2.14 -2.08
N TRP A 68 9.48 1.31 -2.84
CA TRP A 68 8.11 1.57 -3.28
C TRP A 68 7.18 0.45 -2.92
N LEU A 69 5.97 0.81 -2.53
CA LEU A 69 4.84 -0.08 -2.42
C LEU A 69 3.76 0.43 -3.38
N LEU A 70 3.39 -0.38 -4.35
CA LEU A 70 2.38 -0.04 -5.33
C LEU A 70 1.13 -0.86 -5.08
N ASP A 71 -0.01 -0.17 -4.93
CA ASP A 71 -1.31 -0.84 -4.86
C ASP A 71 -1.56 -1.57 -6.19
N ALA A 72 -1.67 -2.91 -6.13
CA ALA A 72 -1.77 -3.73 -7.33
C ALA A 72 -3.17 -3.70 -7.96
N ILE A 73 -4.12 -3.04 -7.33
CA ILE A 73 -5.49 -2.87 -7.84
C ILE A 73 -5.69 -1.47 -8.40
N THR A 74 -5.34 -0.44 -7.63
CA THR A 74 -5.52 0.97 -8.05
C THR A 74 -4.35 1.54 -8.84
N GLY A 75 -3.17 0.96 -8.70
CA GLY A 75 -1.94 1.48 -9.30
C GLY A 75 -1.30 2.63 -8.53
N ARG A 76 -1.81 2.95 -7.36
CA ARG A 76 -1.31 4.07 -6.57
C ARG A 76 0.04 3.72 -5.92
N PRO A 77 1.10 4.51 -6.16
CA PRO A 77 2.40 4.28 -5.55
C PRO A 77 2.52 4.94 -4.19
N PHE A 78 3.25 4.27 -3.29
CA PHE A 78 3.63 4.80 -1.98
C PHE A 78 5.13 4.63 -1.81
N MET A 79 5.78 5.67 -1.31
CA MET A 79 7.20 5.59 -0.98
C MET A 79 7.37 5.10 0.45
N LEU A 80 8.31 4.16 0.63
CA LEU A 80 8.65 3.61 1.94
C LEU A 80 10.05 4.03 2.35
N SER A 81 10.30 4.10 3.65
CA SER A 81 11.64 4.33 4.19
C SER A 81 12.47 3.04 4.24
N ASP A 82 11.82 1.90 4.41
CA ASP A 82 12.45 0.59 4.55
C ASP A 82 11.66 -0.51 3.86
N THR A 83 12.32 -1.68 3.68
CA THR A 83 11.66 -2.88 3.21
C THR A 83 10.67 -3.39 4.26
N PRO A 84 9.40 -3.66 3.89
CA PRO A 84 8.46 -4.24 4.83
C PRO A 84 8.84 -5.66 5.21
N GLU A 85 8.70 -5.99 6.48
CA GLU A 85 8.91 -7.35 6.95
C GLU A 85 7.74 -8.24 6.51
N SER A 86 8.07 -9.39 5.98
CA SER A 86 7.08 -10.33 5.45
C SER A 86 7.50 -11.78 5.68
N LYS A 87 6.55 -12.67 5.54
CA LYS A 87 6.79 -14.12 5.62
C LYS A 87 5.83 -14.87 4.71
N THR A 88 6.25 -16.03 4.22
CA THR A 88 5.37 -16.93 3.50
C THR A 88 4.34 -17.51 4.47
N SER A 89 3.08 -17.29 4.19
CA SER A 89 1.98 -17.71 5.05
C SER A 89 0.96 -18.54 4.29
N PRO A 90 0.49 -19.66 4.87
CA PRO A 90 -0.58 -20.44 4.27
C PRO A 90 -1.91 -19.74 4.45
N ILE A 91 -2.79 -19.84 3.46
CA ILE A 91 -4.12 -19.24 3.46
C ILE A 91 -5.16 -20.34 3.45
N GLU A 92 -6.03 -20.34 4.45
CA GLU A 92 -7.10 -21.33 4.59
C GLU A 92 -8.22 -21.11 3.55
N ASP A 93 -8.58 -19.84 3.33
CA ASP A 93 -9.66 -19.47 2.41
C ASP A 93 -9.11 -18.65 1.23
N PRO A 94 -8.84 -19.29 0.07
CA PRO A 94 -8.32 -18.57 -1.10
C PRO A 94 -9.26 -17.48 -1.64
N ALA A 95 -10.56 -17.55 -1.34
CA ALA A 95 -11.52 -16.54 -1.77
C ALA A 95 -11.26 -15.16 -1.13
N LYS A 96 -10.54 -15.13 -0.01
CA LYS A 96 -10.14 -13.87 0.65
C LYS A 96 -8.90 -13.21 0.06
N VAL A 97 -8.20 -13.90 -0.83
CA VAL A 97 -7.02 -13.37 -1.52
C VAL A 97 -7.48 -12.65 -2.78
N LEU A 98 -7.27 -11.33 -2.83
CA LEU A 98 -7.61 -10.55 -4.01
C LEU A 98 -6.52 -10.66 -5.05
N ASP A 99 -6.91 -10.82 -6.31
CA ASP A 99 -5.96 -10.90 -7.42
C ASP A 99 -5.48 -9.51 -7.82
N PRO A 100 -4.18 -9.34 -8.16
CA PRO A 100 -3.71 -8.08 -8.71
C PRO A 100 -4.38 -7.78 -10.06
N VAL A 101 -4.75 -6.52 -10.24
CA VAL A 101 -5.29 -6.02 -11.52
C VAL A 101 -4.15 -5.57 -12.43
N ILE A 102 -3.10 -5.03 -11.82
CA ILE A 102 -1.91 -4.55 -12.51
C ILE A 102 -0.83 -5.65 -12.45
N ASP A 103 -0.19 -5.95 -13.57
CA ASP A 103 0.90 -6.91 -13.62
C ASP A 103 2.25 -6.27 -13.21
N LEU A 104 3.30 -7.10 -13.11
CA LEU A 104 4.63 -6.65 -12.73
C LEU A 104 5.19 -5.57 -13.67
N GLN A 105 4.95 -5.72 -14.97
CA GLN A 105 5.40 -4.73 -15.95
C GLN A 105 4.66 -3.41 -15.77
N GLY A 106 3.36 -3.46 -15.57
CA GLY A 106 2.54 -2.28 -15.29
C GLY A 106 2.96 -1.56 -14.01
N ALA A 107 3.36 -2.31 -12.98
CA ALA A 107 3.88 -1.74 -11.74
C ALA A 107 5.18 -0.96 -11.98
N ALA A 108 6.13 -1.57 -12.70
CA ALA A 108 7.41 -0.92 -13.01
C ALA A 108 7.22 0.34 -13.87
N GLU A 109 6.35 0.29 -14.87
CA GLU A 109 6.03 1.45 -15.72
C GLU A 109 5.38 2.57 -14.93
N ASN A 110 4.48 2.24 -14.03
CA ASN A 110 3.80 3.21 -13.16
C ASN A 110 4.80 3.98 -12.29
N ILE A 111 5.74 3.28 -11.67
CA ILE A 111 6.78 3.91 -10.84
C ILE A 111 7.69 4.78 -11.71
N LYS A 112 8.11 4.32 -12.88
CA LYS A 112 8.92 5.10 -13.81
C LYS A 112 8.23 6.38 -14.27
N GLU A 113 6.91 6.37 -14.35
CA GLU A 113 6.13 7.57 -14.71
C GLU A 113 6.05 8.57 -13.55
N HIS A 114 5.88 8.09 -12.31
CA HIS A 114 5.73 8.96 -11.15
C HIS A 114 7.03 9.50 -10.56
N LEU A 115 8.10 8.71 -10.63
CA LEU A 115 9.37 9.05 -10.00
C LEU A 115 10.02 10.34 -10.53
N PRO A 116 9.99 10.67 -11.83
CA PRO A 116 10.60 11.90 -12.32
C PRO A 116 10.04 13.17 -11.67
N ARG A 117 8.73 13.21 -11.43
CA ARG A 117 8.09 14.35 -10.77
C ARG A 117 8.56 14.51 -9.33
N PHE A 118 8.71 13.39 -8.64
CA PHE A 118 9.25 13.39 -7.28
C PHE A 118 10.70 13.90 -7.26
N ILE A 119 11.54 13.42 -8.18
CA ILE A 119 12.93 13.84 -8.28
C ILE A 119 13.02 15.34 -8.59
N MET A 120 12.19 15.86 -9.48
CA MET A 120 12.14 17.29 -9.80
C MET A 120 11.82 18.17 -8.59
N ARG A 121 10.98 17.68 -7.69
CA ARG A 121 10.56 18.44 -6.50
C ARG A 121 11.62 18.46 -5.39
N HIS A 122 12.42 17.40 -5.28
CA HIS A 122 13.28 17.17 -4.12
C HIS A 122 14.78 17.31 -4.44
N TYR A 123 15.16 17.25 -5.72
CA TYR A 123 16.55 17.26 -6.12
C TYR A 123 16.79 18.22 -7.29
N LYS A 124 17.91 18.94 -7.24
CA LYS A 124 18.35 19.79 -8.36
C LYS A 124 19.26 18.97 -9.28
N TYR A 125 19.06 19.09 -10.58
CA TYR A 125 19.90 18.43 -11.57
C TYR A 125 20.01 19.24 -12.86
N PHE A 126 21.16 19.07 -13.54
CA PHE A 126 21.42 19.66 -14.85
C PHE A 126 21.11 18.71 -16.02
N PHE A 127 21.25 17.42 -15.76
CA PHE A 127 21.05 16.37 -16.76
C PHE A 127 19.86 15.51 -16.37
N THR A 128 19.15 14.99 -17.36
CA THR A 128 18.02 14.10 -17.13
C THR A 128 18.46 12.88 -16.32
N PRO A 129 17.83 12.60 -15.17
CA PRO A 129 18.16 11.44 -14.36
C PRO A 129 17.88 10.13 -15.10
N THR A 130 18.71 9.13 -14.84
CA THR A 130 18.48 7.76 -15.31
C THR A 130 17.86 6.95 -14.16
N ILE A 131 16.73 6.31 -14.43
CA ILE A 131 15.98 5.54 -13.44
C ILE A 131 16.04 4.06 -13.81
N GLU A 132 16.52 3.26 -12.87
CA GLU A 132 16.51 1.80 -12.97
C GLU A 132 15.56 1.22 -11.93
N THR A 133 14.74 0.27 -12.35
CA THR A 133 13.85 -0.46 -11.47
C THR A 133 14.39 -1.86 -11.24
N ASN A 134 14.47 -2.27 -9.97
CA ASN A 134 14.73 -3.66 -9.62
C ASN A 134 13.43 -4.47 -9.74
N ASP A 135 13.53 -5.78 -9.67
CA ASP A 135 12.37 -6.65 -9.75
C ASP A 135 11.37 -6.34 -8.64
N PHE A 136 10.10 -6.19 -9.02
CA PHE A 136 9.02 -6.02 -8.06
C PHE A 136 8.53 -7.37 -7.57
N THR A 137 8.24 -7.47 -6.30
CA THR A 137 7.73 -8.68 -5.64
C THR A 137 6.30 -8.45 -5.18
N LEU A 138 5.45 -9.43 -5.41
CA LEU A 138 4.06 -9.39 -4.99
C LEU A 138 3.97 -9.72 -3.49
N PHE A 139 3.51 -8.77 -2.70
CA PHE A 139 3.21 -8.93 -1.28
C PHE A 139 1.73 -8.75 -1.04
N TYR A 140 1.23 -9.34 0.03
CA TYR A 140 -0.14 -9.14 0.49
C TYR A 140 -0.15 -8.50 1.87
N ILE A 141 -1.12 -7.65 2.09
CA ILE A 141 -1.37 -7.00 3.38
C ILE A 141 -2.77 -7.38 3.84
N LYS A 142 -2.91 -7.79 5.10
CA LYS A 142 -4.22 -8.01 5.68
C LYS A 142 -4.99 -6.69 5.76
N VAL A 143 -6.21 -6.70 5.28
CA VAL A 143 -7.14 -5.59 5.42
C VAL A 143 -8.35 -6.08 6.21
N TRP A 144 -8.53 -5.50 7.39
CA TRP A 144 -9.70 -5.78 8.21
C TRP A 144 -10.91 -5.09 7.61
N LEU A 145 -11.98 -5.82 7.39
CA LEU A 145 -13.22 -5.28 6.83
C LEU A 145 -14.28 -5.23 7.92
N PHE A 146 -14.95 -4.08 7.98
CA PHE A 146 -16.04 -3.89 8.92
C PHE A 146 -17.25 -3.33 8.18
N ASN A 147 -18.39 -3.98 8.41
CA ASN A 147 -19.68 -3.49 7.95
C ASN A 147 -20.42 -2.89 9.14
N PHE A 148 -20.96 -1.72 8.97
CA PHE A 148 -21.77 -1.07 9.99
C PHE A 148 -22.90 -0.26 9.37
N THR A 149 -23.91 0.00 10.18
CA THR A 149 -25.08 0.79 9.78
C THR A 149 -25.05 2.13 10.53
N ASP A 150 -25.23 3.23 9.82
CA ASP A 150 -25.32 4.55 10.42
C ASP A 150 -26.76 4.81 10.96
N LYS A 151 -26.98 6.01 11.54
CA LYS A 151 -28.30 6.44 12.05
C LYS A 151 -29.42 6.36 11.02
N ASN A 152 -29.09 6.53 9.75
CA ASN A 152 -30.04 6.57 8.65
C ASN A 152 -30.29 5.19 8.04
N ASN A 153 -29.84 4.12 8.70
CA ASN A 153 -29.84 2.74 8.18
C ASN A 153 -29.05 2.58 6.88
N THR A 154 -28.09 3.45 6.63
CA THR A 154 -27.20 3.30 5.49
C THR A 154 -26.07 2.35 5.85
N GLU A 155 -25.92 1.27 5.09
CA GLU A 155 -24.79 0.35 5.24
C GLU A 155 -23.51 1.01 4.73
N MET A 156 -22.47 0.90 5.54
CA MET A 156 -21.15 1.39 5.20
C MET A 156 -20.12 0.29 5.40
N TYR A 157 -19.10 0.31 4.55
CA TYR A 157 -17.99 -0.64 4.61
C TYR A 157 -16.69 0.12 4.79
N LEU A 158 -15.91 -0.29 5.79
CA LEU A 158 -14.58 0.26 6.02
C LEU A 158 -13.55 -0.84 5.99
N GLY A 159 -12.43 -0.55 5.34
CA GLY A 159 -11.24 -1.39 5.38
C GLY A 159 -10.15 -0.72 6.20
N ILE A 160 -9.44 -1.50 7.01
CA ILE A 160 -8.30 -1.01 7.77
C ILE A 160 -7.08 -1.80 7.37
N ASN A 161 -6.08 -1.09 6.84
CA ASN A 161 -4.80 -1.68 6.49
C ASN A 161 -4.07 -2.09 7.77
N SER A 162 -3.79 -3.39 7.94
CA SER A 162 -3.16 -3.91 9.15
C SER A 162 -1.71 -3.49 9.32
N TRP A 163 -1.07 -2.99 8.28
CA TRP A 163 0.31 -2.54 8.31
C TRP A 163 0.44 -1.05 8.60
N SER A 164 -0.35 -0.21 7.91
CA SER A 164 -0.29 1.25 8.05
C SER A 164 -1.31 1.83 9.04
N GLY A 165 -2.37 1.10 9.34
CA GLY A 165 -3.49 1.60 10.14
C GLY A 165 -4.43 2.54 9.37
N ASN A 166 -4.20 2.75 8.09
CA ASN A 166 -5.04 3.63 7.28
C ASN A 166 -6.44 3.04 7.10
N ILE A 167 -7.42 3.93 7.17
CA ILE A 167 -8.83 3.59 6.99
C ILE A 167 -9.23 3.93 5.56
N MET A 168 -9.85 2.96 4.89
CA MET A 168 -10.36 3.10 3.53
C MET A 168 -11.87 2.92 3.53
N GLU A 169 -12.58 3.86 2.92
CA GLU A 169 -14.01 3.67 2.65
C GLU A 169 -14.13 2.74 1.44
N VAL A 170 -14.88 1.65 1.62
CA VAL A 170 -15.11 0.68 0.55
C VAL A 170 -16.49 0.93 -0.01
N GLU A 171 -16.54 1.26 -1.30
CA GLU A 171 -17.79 1.39 -2.04
C GLU A 171 -18.15 0.05 -2.70
N ASP A 172 -19.45 -0.24 -2.79
CA ASP A 172 -19.96 -1.43 -3.47
C ASP A 172 -19.72 -1.37 -4.99
#